data_e5a03ff51ee1e4572c8da0db34a76e02
#
_entry.id   e5a03ff51ee1e4572c8da0db34a76e02
#
_cell.length_a   1.000
_cell.length_b   1.000
_cell.length_c   1.000
_cell.angle_alpha   90.00
_cell.angle_beta   90.00
_cell.angle_gamma   90.00
#
_symmetry.space_group_name_H-M   'P 1'
#
loop_
_entity.id
_entity.type
_entity.pdbx_description
1 polymer ?
#
loop_
_entity_poly.entity_id
_entity_poly.type
_entity_poly.pdbx_seq_one_letter_code
_entity_poly.pdbx_strand_id
1 'polypeptide(L)'
;VGCNSDEQVQTENSVTDEIKKEAHIAMVVDKINTSNYTYLQVSENKENYWIAVPLMEIEIGETVYFSKFMEMKNFQSETIDRTFNSILFVDDARKSATPDHMKQVHSGAMTIPKQSVKIEPLEDGYTIEKIYSNKNELNGKNVTVRGKVVKYNPKIMNRNWIHIQDGTGSDDDYDLVVTSADEIKVGDIVIIEGTVTIEKDFGAGYSFPVVIEDAKIEID
;
A
#
# COMPACT_ATOMS: atom_id res chain seq x y z
N VAL A 1 30.65 59.41 -18.43
CA VAL A 1 30.08 58.38 -19.29
C VAL A 1 30.05 57.11 -18.46
N GLY A 2 28.92 56.87 -17.79
CA GLY A 2 28.69 55.68 -16.99
C GLY A 2 27.91 54.68 -17.79
N CYS A 3 28.32 53.44 -17.78
CA CYS A 3 27.50 52.31 -18.19
C CYS A 3 27.10 51.52 -16.94
N ASN A 4 25.83 51.55 -16.66
CA ASN A 4 25.16 50.69 -15.70
C ASN A 4 24.95 49.34 -16.38
N SER A 5 25.42 48.28 -15.76
CA SER A 5 25.07 46.92 -16.11
C SER A 5 24.13 46.39 -15.03
N ASP A 6 22.85 46.32 -15.34
CA ASP A 6 21.84 45.64 -14.54
C ASP A 6 22.05 44.13 -14.64
N GLU A 7 22.52 43.56 -13.54
CA GLU A 7 22.60 42.10 -13.36
C GLU A 7 21.27 41.63 -12.78
N GLN A 8 20.44 41.04 -13.65
CA GLN A 8 19.19 40.41 -13.26
C GLN A 8 19.52 39.10 -12.52
N VAL A 9 19.32 39.11 -11.23
CA VAL A 9 19.28 37.92 -10.40
C VAL A 9 17.96 37.19 -10.71
N GLN A 10 18.07 36.12 -11.46
CA GLN A 10 16.97 35.17 -11.60
C GLN A 10 16.83 34.39 -10.27
N THR A 11 15.82 34.74 -9.50
CA THR A 11 15.36 33.92 -8.39
C THR A 11 14.70 32.67 -8.95
N GLU A 12 15.42 31.54 -8.86
CA GLU A 12 14.83 30.23 -9.03
C GLU A 12 13.77 30.03 -7.93
N ASN A 13 12.51 30.14 -8.32
CA ASN A 13 11.40 29.65 -7.52
C ASN A 13 11.47 28.12 -7.49
N SER A 14 12.09 27.58 -6.43
CA SER A 14 11.88 26.21 -6.06
C SER A 14 10.42 26.06 -5.58
N VAL A 15 9.57 25.61 -6.47
CA VAL A 15 8.21 25.15 -6.12
C VAL A 15 8.39 23.87 -5.31
N THR A 16 8.44 24.04 -3.99
CA THR A 16 8.19 22.93 -3.08
C THR A 16 6.72 22.60 -3.23
N ASP A 17 6.43 21.52 -3.96
CA ASP A 17 5.11 20.89 -4.01
C ASP A 17 4.82 20.35 -2.59
N GLU A 18 4.26 21.19 -1.73
CA GLU A 18 3.61 20.75 -0.52
C GLU A 18 2.38 19.96 -0.93
N ILE A 19 2.51 18.64 -0.94
CA ILE A 19 1.36 17.73 -1.05
C ILE A 19 0.49 18.00 0.18
N LYS A 20 -0.48 18.90 0.02
CA LYS A 20 -1.57 19.04 0.97
C LYS A 20 -2.32 17.71 0.97
N LYS A 21 -2.14 16.93 2.03
CA LYS A 21 -3.01 15.80 2.35
C LYS A 21 -4.37 16.37 2.72
N GLU A 22 -5.22 16.60 1.72
CA GLU A 22 -6.61 16.96 1.96
C GLU A 22 -7.32 15.71 2.49
N ALA A 23 -7.86 15.82 3.70
CA ALA A 23 -8.69 14.77 4.26
C ALA A 23 -10.05 14.78 3.56
N HIS A 24 -10.45 13.65 2.99
CA HIS A 24 -11.76 13.44 2.40
C HIS A 24 -12.78 13.07 3.47
N ILE A 25 -13.95 13.63 3.35
CA ILE A 25 -15.10 13.37 4.23
C ILE A 25 -16.30 13.13 3.31
N ALA A 26 -16.63 11.87 3.10
CA ALA A 26 -17.61 11.49 2.11
C ALA A 26 -18.71 10.61 2.70
N MET A 27 -19.95 10.79 2.27
CA MET A 27 -21.08 9.97 2.69
C MET A 27 -21.26 8.79 1.76
N VAL A 28 -21.42 7.59 2.31
CA VAL A 28 -21.67 6.37 1.55
C VAL A 28 -23.08 6.42 0.95
N VAL A 29 -23.19 6.29 -0.37
CA VAL A 29 -24.46 6.28 -1.10
C VAL A 29 -24.79 4.93 -1.73
N ASP A 30 -23.80 4.08 -1.94
CA ASP A 30 -23.96 2.68 -2.40
C ASP A 30 -22.77 1.84 -1.93
N LYS A 31 -22.97 0.53 -1.78
CA LYS A 31 -21.90 -0.38 -1.34
C LYS A 31 -21.98 -1.74 -1.99
N ILE A 32 -20.81 -2.33 -2.31
CA ILE A 32 -20.67 -3.69 -2.80
C ILE A 32 -19.57 -4.37 -1.98
N ASN A 33 -19.93 -5.42 -1.23
CA ASN A 33 -18.97 -6.20 -0.48
C ASN A 33 -18.42 -7.34 -1.33
N THR A 34 -17.12 -7.56 -1.27
CA THR A 34 -16.44 -8.70 -1.90
C THR A 34 -15.61 -9.45 -0.85
N SER A 35 -14.87 -10.46 -1.27
CA SER A 35 -13.97 -11.20 -0.37
C SER A 35 -12.74 -10.38 0.08
N ASN A 36 -12.33 -9.37 -0.70
CA ASN A 36 -11.07 -8.65 -0.48
C ASN A 36 -11.26 -7.16 -0.21
N TYR A 37 -12.33 -6.56 -0.76
CA TYR A 37 -12.61 -5.14 -0.67
C TYR A 37 -14.09 -4.86 -0.40
N THR A 38 -14.35 -3.72 0.20
CA THR A 38 -15.66 -3.08 0.15
C THR A 38 -15.58 -1.94 -0.85
N TYR A 39 -16.34 -2.04 -1.96
CA TYR A 39 -16.50 -0.96 -2.91
C TYR A 39 -17.60 -0.04 -2.42
N LEU A 40 -17.31 1.24 -2.29
CA LEU A 40 -18.24 2.26 -1.83
C LEU A 40 -18.41 3.29 -2.93
N GLN A 41 -19.64 3.59 -3.31
CA GLN A 41 -19.93 4.85 -3.97
C GLN A 41 -20.13 5.89 -2.88
N VAL A 42 -19.40 6.97 -2.95
CA VAL A 42 -19.43 8.03 -1.96
C VAL A 42 -19.81 9.35 -2.60
N SER A 43 -20.44 10.21 -1.80
CA SER A 43 -20.81 11.58 -2.17
C SER A 43 -20.02 12.56 -1.33
N GLU A 44 -19.25 13.43 -1.98
CA GLU A 44 -18.49 14.51 -1.39
C GLU A 44 -18.63 15.76 -2.25
N ASN A 45 -18.89 16.92 -1.65
CA ASN A 45 -19.06 18.19 -2.36
C ASN A 45 -20.06 18.15 -3.54
N LYS A 46 -21.10 17.29 -3.46
CA LYS A 46 -22.12 17.03 -4.50
C LYS A 46 -21.61 16.23 -5.72
N GLU A 47 -20.43 15.68 -5.64
CA GLU A 47 -19.89 14.75 -6.63
C GLU A 47 -19.94 13.33 -6.07
N ASN A 48 -20.26 12.37 -6.94
CA ASN A 48 -20.26 10.95 -6.59
C ASN A 48 -19.12 10.28 -7.31
N TYR A 49 -18.34 9.50 -6.54
CA TYR A 49 -17.25 8.70 -7.09
C TYR A 49 -17.12 7.37 -6.35
N TRP A 50 -16.37 6.46 -6.91
CA TRP A 50 -16.14 5.14 -6.32
C TRP A 50 -14.81 5.09 -5.57
N ILE A 51 -14.84 4.44 -4.42
CA ILE A 51 -13.64 4.08 -3.67
C ILE A 51 -13.64 2.58 -3.39
N ALA A 52 -12.46 1.98 -3.37
CA ALA A 52 -12.23 0.62 -2.90
C ALA A 52 -11.48 0.72 -1.57
N VAL A 53 -12.07 0.20 -0.51
CA VAL A 53 -11.49 0.21 0.83
C VAL A 53 -11.25 -1.23 1.30
N PRO A 54 -10.30 -1.49 2.22
CA PRO A 54 -10.20 -2.78 2.88
C PRO A 54 -11.54 -3.18 3.48
N LEU A 55 -11.74 -4.48 3.67
CA LEU A 55 -12.99 -4.98 4.26
C LEU A 55 -13.34 -4.20 5.53
N MET A 56 -14.45 -3.48 5.46
CA MET A 56 -14.97 -2.72 6.60
C MET A 56 -16.49 -2.80 6.67
N GLU A 57 -17.01 -2.85 7.88
CA GLU A 57 -18.44 -2.75 8.12
C GLU A 57 -18.86 -1.28 8.11
N ILE A 58 -19.52 -0.86 7.05
CA ILE A 58 -20.06 0.49 6.89
C ILE A 58 -21.42 0.43 6.20
N GLU A 59 -22.36 1.29 6.58
CA GLU A 59 -23.69 1.30 6.01
C GLU A 59 -23.92 2.52 5.11
N ILE A 60 -24.89 2.40 4.19
CA ILE A 60 -25.33 3.53 3.37
C ILE A 60 -25.85 4.64 4.29
N GLY A 61 -25.40 5.88 4.03
CA GLY A 61 -25.67 7.04 4.87
C GLY A 61 -24.62 7.32 5.95
N GLU A 62 -23.72 6.38 6.23
CA GLU A 62 -22.59 6.64 7.12
C GLU A 62 -21.50 7.46 6.41
N THR A 63 -20.66 8.12 7.20
CA THR A 63 -19.54 8.92 6.70
C THR A 63 -18.26 8.13 6.76
N VAL A 64 -17.49 8.14 5.66
CA VAL A 64 -16.15 7.62 5.59
C VAL A 64 -15.14 8.77 5.51
N TYR A 65 -14.06 8.63 6.26
CA TYR A 65 -12.93 9.57 6.31
C TYR A 65 -11.70 8.88 5.73
N PHE A 66 -10.96 9.56 4.87
CA PHE A 66 -9.69 9.05 4.34
C PHE A 66 -8.79 10.18 3.85
N SER A 67 -7.50 9.89 3.68
CA SER A 67 -6.51 10.86 3.20
C SER A 67 -5.46 10.24 2.29
N LYS A 68 -5.39 8.90 2.26
CA LYS A 68 -4.43 8.16 1.43
C LYS A 68 -5.18 7.34 0.40
N PHE A 69 -4.98 7.66 -0.86
CA PHE A 69 -5.62 6.93 -1.95
C PHE A 69 -4.75 6.92 -3.20
N MET A 70 -5.00 5.95 -4.05
CA MET A 70 -4.47 5.87 -5.41
C MET A 70 -5.62 5.83 -6.40
N GLU A 71 -5.63 6.76 -7.38
CA GLU A 71 -6.61 6.72 -8.45
C GLU A 71 -6.22 5.67 -9.49
N MET A 72 -7.16 4.78 -9.81
CA MET A 72 -7.05 3.85 -10.93
C MET A 72 -8.10 4.17 -11.98
N LYS A 73 -7.65 4.32 -13.23
CA LYS A 73 -8.51 4.54 -14.39
C LYS A 73 -8.74 3.24 -15.13
N ASN A 74 -9.97 3.07 -15.65
CA ASN A 74 -10.40 1.88 -16.39
C ASN A 74 -10.14 0.57 -15.61
N PHE A 75 -10.37 0.61 -14.29
CA PHE A 75 -10.18 -0.54 -13.43
C PHE A 75 -11.31 -1.56 -13.65
N GLN A 76 -10.96 -2.78 -14.04
CA GLN A 76 -11.87 -3.90 -14.15
C GLN A 76 -11.79 -4.78 -12.91
N SER A 77 -12.89 -4.90 -12.19
CA SER A 77 -13.04 -5.83 -11.08
C SER A 77 -13.65 -7.15 -11.58
N GLU A 78 -12.86 -8.20 -11.64
CA GLU A 78 -13.35 -9.54 -12.03
C GLU A 78 -14.31 -10.11 -10.98
N THR A 79 -14.14 -9.77 -9.71
CA THR A 79 -14.96 -10.27 -8.60
C THR A 79 -16.43 -9.86 -8.70
N ILE A 80 -16.70 -8.68 -9.28
CA ILE A 80 -18.07 -8.15 -9.44
C ILE A 80 -18.45 -7.91 -10.90
N ASP A 81 -17.60 -8.35 -11.84
CA ASP A 81 -17.76 -8.19 -13.30
C ASP A 81 -18.10 -6.73 -13.66
N ARG A 82 -17.33 -5.78 -13.12
CA ARG A 82 -17.59 -4.36 -13.31
C ARG A 82 -16.32 -3.59 -13.66
N THR A 83 -16.43 -2.71 -14.67
CA THR A 83 -15.38 -1.75 -15.01
C THR A 83 -15.72 -0.37 -14.44
N PHE A 84 -14.76 0.22 -13.73
CA PHE A 84 -14.84 1.58 -13.23
C PHE A 84 -13.98 2.49 -14.12
N ASN A 85 -14.55 3.57 -14.64
CA ASN A 85 -13.78 4.57 -15.40
C ASN A 85 -12.71 5.22 -14.53
N SER A 86 -13.05 5.48 -13.27
CA SER A 86 -12.15 5.92 -12.21
C SER A 86 -12.63 5.34 -10.87
N ILE A 87 -11.68 4.90 -10.04
CA ILE A 87 -11.90 4.43 -8.67
C ILE A 87 -10.69 4.78 -7.82
N LEU A 88 -10.91 5.21 -6.58
CA LEU A 88 -9.84 5.47 -5.64
C LEU A 88 -9.64 4.25 -4.74
N PHE A 89 -8.45 3.67 -4.77
CA PHE A 89 -8.04 2.66 -3.80
C PHE A 89 -7.56 3.38 -2.54
N VAL A 90 -8.27 3.19 -1.44
CA VAL A 90 -8.09 3.91 -0.19
C VAL A 90 -7.57 2.95 0.87
N ASP A 91 -6.47 3.31 1.53
CA ASP A 91 -5.85 2.45 2.54
C ASP A 91 -6.22 2.84 3.98
N ASP A 92 -6.55 4.11 4.22
CA ASP A 92 -6.78 4.65 5.56
C ASP A 92 -8.26 4.99 5.85
N ALA A 93 -9.17 4.28 5.19
CA ALA A 93 -10.61 4.47 5.38
C ALA A 93 -11.05 4.19 6.83
N ARG A 94 -11.80 5.12 7.42
CA ARG A 94 -12.30 5.02 8.79
C ARG A 94 -13.68 5.66 8.94
N LYS A 95 -14.44 5.23 9.96
CA LYS A 95 -15.78 5.77 10.28
C LYS A 95 -15.76 6.99 11.21
N SER A 96 -14.63 7.32 11.81
CA SER A 96 -14.52 8.39 12.82
C SER A 96 -13.53 9.46 12.37
N ALA A 97 -13.88 10.72 12.63
CA ALA A 97 -13.01 11.86 12.42
C ALA A 97 -11.86 11.95 13.45
N THR A 98 -11.96 11.26 14.58
CA THR A 98 -10.94 11.28 15.62
C THR A 98 -9.77 10.41 15.19
N PRO A 99 -8.58 11.00 15.04
CA PRO A 99 -7.37 10.22 14.81
C PRO A 99 -6.96 9.57 16.13
N ASP A 100 -7.47 8.38 16.42
CA ASP A 100 -7.07 7.65 17.62
C ASP A 100 -5.71 6.96 17.48
N HIS A 101 -4.87 7.42 16.59
CA HIS A 101 -3.44 7.09 16.51
C HIS A 101 -2.68 8.15 15.71
N MET A 102 -2.50 9.35 16.30
CA MET A 102 -1.48 10.29 15.84
C MET A 102 -0.06 9.88 16.30
N LYS A 103 0.22 8.57 16.33
CA LYS A 103 1.58 8.05 16.48
C LYS A 103 1.77 6.93 15.48
N GLN A 104 2.55 7.19 14.50
CA GLN A 104 3.06 6.37 13.40
C GLN A 104 2.48 6.73 12.02
N VAL A 105 2.88 7.89 11.52
CA VAL A 105 2.86 8.16 10.09
C VAL A 105 4.31 8.22 9.62
N HIS A 106 4.88 7.06 9.45
CA HIS A 106 6.07 6.89 8.62
C HIS A 106 5.82 5.70 7.69
N SER A 107 5.84 5.99 6.41
CA SER A 107 5.67 5.10 5.27
C SER A 107 4.22 4.82 4.84
N GLY A 108 3.99 4.93 3.54
CA GLY A 108 2.72 4.70 2.84
C GLY A 108 2.24 3.25 2.78
N ALA A 109 2.61 2.43 3.76
CA ALA A 109 2.10 1.09 3.93
C ALA A 109 0.99 1.07 4.99
N MET A 110 -0.12 0.41 4.70
CA MET A 110 -1.07 0.02 5.74
C MET A 110 -0.33 -0.79 6.79
N THR A 111 -0.38 -0.36 8.04
CA THR A 111 0.11 -1.18 9.15
C THR A 111 -0.82 -2.37 9.30
N ILE A 112 -0.42 -3.52 8.79
CA ILE A 112 -1.11 -4.79 9.03
C ILE A 112 -0.78 -5.20 10.46
N PRO A 113 -1.77 -5.50 11.30
CA PRO A 113 -1.49 -5.90 12.68
C PRO A 113 -0.54 -7.09 12.72
N LYS A 114 0.47 -7.05 13.60
CA LYS A 114 1.36 -8.18 13.83
C LYS A 114 0.53 -9.37 14.31
N GLN A 115 0.56 -10.44 13.52
CA GLN A 115 -0.10 -11.69 13.89
C GLN A 115 0.82 -12.54 14.77
N SER A 116 0.24 -13.34 15.65
CA SER A 116 0.98 -14.36 16.38
C SER A 116 1.29 -15.52 15.43
N VAL A 117 2.35 -15.36 14.64
CA VAL A 117 2.84 -16.36 13.69
C VAL A 117 4.18 -16.88 14.19
N LYS A 118 4.45 -18.15 13.95
CA LYS A 118 5.76 -18.73 14.15
C LYS A 118 6.05 -19.64 12.96
N ILE A 119 6.94 -19.19 12.08
CA ILE A 119 7.36 -19.94 10.90
C ILE A 119 8.83 -20.32 11.08
N GLU A 120 9.13 -21.60 10.90
CA GLU A 120 10.52 -22.06 10.92
C GLU A 120 11.24 -21.50 9.68
N PRO A 121 12.36 -20.79 9.83
CA PRO A 121 13.10 -20.24 8.70
C PRO A 121 13.67 -21.36 7.82
N LEU A 122 13.87 -21.05 6.55
CA LEU A 122 14.61 -21.94 5.65
C LEU A 122 16.10 -21.98 6.04
N GLU A 123 16.75 -23.13 5.86
CA GLU A 123 18.16 -23.33 6.22
C GLU A 123 19.06 -22.32 5.50
N ASP A 124 18.80 -22.09 4.19
CA ASP A 124 19.54 -21.14 3.35
C ASP A 124 18.72 -19.87 3.03
N GLY A 125 17.69 -19.54 3.83
CA GLY A 125 16.81 -18.42 3.61
C GLY A 125 17.02 -17.26 4.60
N TYR A 126 16.31 -16.19 4.33
CA TYR A 126 16.27 -15.02 5.21
C TYR A 126 14.98 -15.02 6.03
N THR A 127 15.05 -14.51 7.25
CA THR A 127 13.86 -14.07 7.98
C THR A 127 13.51 -12.64 7.59
N ILE A 128 12.28 -12.23 7.84
CA ILE A 128 11.82 -10.85 7.58
C ILE A 128 12.70 -9.86 8.34
N GLU A 129 12.97 -10.10 9.62
CA GLU A 129 13.88 -9.28 10.43
C GLU A 129 15.27 -9.14 9.80
N LYS A 130 15.83 -10.24 9.27
CA LYS A 130 17.15 -10.20 8.62
C LYS A 130 17.14 -9.42 7.31
N ILE A 131 16.03 -9.47 6.55
CA ILE A 131 15.88 -8.69 5.32
C ILE A 131 15.90 -7.20 5.66
N TYR A 132 15.13 -6.77 6.66
CA TYR A 132 15.10 -5.36 7.09
C TYR A 132 16.44 -4.90 7.67
N SER A 133 17.03 -5.70 8.55
CA SER A 133 18.32 -5.37 9.18
C SER A 133 19.48 -5.26 8.19
N ASN A 134 19.44 -6.04 7.11
CA ASN A 134 20.49 -6.06 6.08
C ASN A 134 20.05 -5.42 4.76
N LYS A 135 18.98 -4.61 4.76
CA LYS A 135 18.33 -4.11 3.54
C LYS A 135 19.29 -3.40 2.57
N ASN A 136 20.25 -2.64 3.08
CA ASN A 136 21.23 -1.93 2.25
C ASN A 136 22.17 -2.89 1.51
N GLU A 137 22.54 -4.01 2.14
CA GLU A 137 23.41 -5.03 1.54
C GLU A 137 22.63 -5.93 0.57
N LEU A 138 21.33 -6.12 0.83
CA LEU A 138 20.45 -6.98 0.05
C LEU A 138 19.80 -6.25 -1.12
N ASN A 139 19.87 -4.94 -1.19
CA ASN A 139 19.30 -4.17 -2.29
C ASN A 139 19.80 -4.65 -3.65
N GLY A 140 18.87 -5.01 -4.54
CA GLY A 140 19.17 -5.56 -5.86
C GLY A 140 19.59 -7.04 -5.86
N LYS A 141 19.59 -7.71 -4.70
CA LYS A 141 19.90 -9.15 -4.61
C LYS A 141 18.63 -9.98 -4.54
N ASN A 142 18.74 -11.19 -5.08
CA ASN A 142 17.70 -12.21 -4.93
C ASN A 142 17.79 -12.85 -3.55
N VAL A 143 16.66 -13.00 -2.89
CA VAL A 143 16.54 -13.62 -1.57
C VAL A 143 15.42 -14.65 -1.57
N THR A 144 15.52 -15.61 -0.64
CA THR A 144 14.46 -16.58 -0.38
C THR A 144 13.97 -16.37 1.05
N VAL A 145 12.66 -16.24 1.22
CA VAL A 145 12.01 -16.05 2.52
C VAL A 145 10.77 -16.93 2.62
N ARG A 146 10.53 -17.49 3.81
CA ARG A 146 9.33 -18.26 4.13
C ARG A 146 8.45 -17.48 5.07
N GLY A 147 7.15 -17.40 4.77
CA GLY A 147 6.22 -16.65 5.60
C GLY A 147 4.76 -17.04 5.38
N LYS A 148 3.90 -16.54 6.26
CA LYS A 148 2.46 -16.67 6.15
C LYS A 148 1.88 -15.46 5.46
N VAL A 149 1.04 -15.68 4.46
CA VAL A 149 0.28 -14.62 3.81
C VAL A 149 -0.76 -14.06 4.76
N VAL A 150 -0.65 -12.79 5.08
CA VAL A 150 -1.56 -12.07 5.99
C VAL A 150 -2.48 -11.11 5.26
N LYS A 151 -2.11 -10.70 4.04
CA LYS A 151 -2.94 -9.90 3.15
C LYS A 151 -2.60 -10.19 1.69
N TYR A 152 -3.62 -10.19 0.84
CA TYR A 152 -3.49 -10.39 -0.59
C TYR A 152 -4.40 -9.43 -1.35
N ASN A 153 -3.81 -8.58 -2.19
CA ASN A 153 -4.47 -7.61 -3.04
C ASN A 153 -4.17 -7.94 -4.50
N PRO A 154 -5.08 -8.63 -5.22
CA PRO A 154 -4.82 -9.06 -6.59
C PRO A 154 -4.92 -7.92 -7.59
N LYS A 155 -4.09 -8.02 -8.64
CA LYS A 155 -4.17 -7.27 -9.90
C LYS A 155 -4.15 -5.75 -9.79
N ILE A 156 -3.53 -5.19 -8.74
CA ILE A 156 -3.29 -3.75 -8.63
C ILE A 156 -2.03 -3.41 -9.42
N MET A 157 -2.12 -2.50 -10.39
CA MET A 157 -1.01 -2.13 -11.28
C MET A 157 -0.39 -3.34 -12.01
N ASN A 158 -1.25 -4.28 -12.48
CA ASN A 158 -0.87 -5.51 -13.18
C ASN A 158 0.00 -6.49 -12.36
N ARG A 159 -0.05 -6.42 -11.04
CA ARG A 159 0.65 -7.34 -10.13
C ARG A 159 -0.19 -7.60 -8.90
N ASN A 160 0.07 -8.72 -8.26
CA ASN A 160 -0.50 -9.05 -6.97
C ASN A 160 0.39 -8.48 -5.87
N TRP A 161 -0.23 -7.88 -4.86
CA TRP A 161 0.43 -7.31 -3.68
C TRP A 161 0.15 -8.20 -2.49
N ILE A 162 1.20 -8.66 -1.88
CA ILE A 162 1.16 -9.70 -0.87
C ILE A 162 1.88 -9.19 0.36
N HIS A 163 1.30 -9.36 1.51
CA HIS A 163 1.97 -9.13 2.78
C HIS A 163 2.19 -10.46 3.47
N ILE A 164 3.41 -10.68 3.93
CA ILE A 164 3.78 -11.88 4.66
C ILE A 164 4.36 -11.54 6.01
N GLN A 165 4.17 -12.43 6.98
CA GLN A 165 4.77 -12.40 8.30
C GLN A 165 5.33 -13.78 8.64
N ASP A 166 6.49 -13.82 9.32
CA ASP A 166 7.15 -15.06 9.74
C ASP A 166 7.25 -15.19 11.27
N GLY A 167 6.83 -14.14 11.98
CA GLY A 167 6.89 -14.04 13.44
C GLY A 167 8.15 -13.35 13.95
N THR A 168 9.12 -13.04 13.07
CA THR A 168 10.29 -12.23 13.42
C THR A 168 10.02 -10.75 13.31
N GLY A 169 11.00 -9.92 13.61
CA GLY A 169 10.88 -8.47 13.57
C GLY A 169 10.09 -7.87 14.74
N SER A 170 10.18 -6.56 14.86
CA SER A 170 9.49 -5.76 15.87
C SER A 170 9.12 -4.42 15.27
N ASP A 171 8.22 -3.69 15.91
CA ASP A 171 7.77 -2.37 15.48
C ASP A 171 7.29 -2.36 14.00
N ASP A 172 8.10 -1.88 13.07
CA ASP A 172 7.74 -1.75 11.66
C ASP A 172 8.38 -2.81 10.74
N ASP A 173 9.12 -3.78 11.30
CA ASP A 173 9.95 -4.75 10.55
C ASP A 173 9.34 -6.15 10.46
N TYR A 174 8.11 -6.37 10.91
CA TYR A 174 7.48 -7.69 11.02
C TYR A 174 6.62 -8.07 9.83
N ASP A 175 6.36 -7.14 8.92
CA ASP A 175 5.51 -7.31 7.74
C ASP A 175 6.30 -6.98 6.48
N LEU A 176 6.38 -7.92 5.55
CA LEU A 176 7.14 -7.75 4.32
C LEU A 176 6.20 -7.72 3.11
N VAL A 177 6.33 -6.67 2.31
CA VAL A 177 5.57 -6.51 1.08
C VAL A 177 6.27 -7.22 -0.06
N VAL A 178 5.49 -7.94 -0.85
CA VAL A 178 5.95 -8.72 -2.01
C VAL A 178 5.04 -8.44 -3.20
N THR A 179 5.61 -8.29 -4.39
CA THR A 179 4.84 -8.25 -5.64
C THR A 179 5.09 -9.51 -6.44
N SER A 180 4.04 -10.09 -7.01
CA SER A 180 4.11 -11.32 -7.83
C SER A 180 3.00 -11.34 -8.87
N ALA A 181 3.16 -12.21 -9.89
CA ALA A 181 2.09 -12.59 -10.80
C ALA A 181 1.31 -13.81 -10.30
N ASP A 182 1.82 -14.53 -9.29
CA ASP A 182 1.23 -15.76 -8.78
C ASP A 182 -0.03 -15.49 -7.94
N GLU A 183 -1.00 -16.39 -8.02
CA GLU A 183 -2.23 -16.33 -7.23
C GLU A 183 -2.07 -17.18 -5.96
N ILE A 184 -2.40 -16.57 -4.83
CA ILE A 184 -2.31 -17.19 -3.51
C ILE A 184 -3.52 -16.81 -2.65
N LYS A 185 -3.61 -17.36 -1.44
CA LYS A 185 -4.68 -17.05 -0.48
C LYS A 185 -4.10 -16.56 0.84
N VAL A 186 -4.87 -15.70 1.49
CA VAL A 186 -4.57 -15.32 2.88
C VAL A 186 -4.63 -16.58 3.76
N GLY A 187 -3.57 -16.76 4.55
CA GLY A 187 -3.40 -17.92 5.42
C GLY A 187 -2.42 -18.96 4.88
N ASP A 188 -2.12 -18.95 3.57
CA ASP A 188 -1.11 -19.84 2.99
C ASP A 188 0.27 -19.62 3.62
N ILE A 189 1.01 -20.70 3.81
CA ILE A 189 2.44 -20.65 4.08
C ILE A 189 3.13 -20.73 2.73
N VAL A 190 4.04 -19.79 2.48
CA VAL A 190 4.67 -19.65 1.17
C VAL A 190 6.18 -19.50 1.28
N ILE A 191 6.88 -20.00 0.27
CA ILE A 191 8.29 -19.74 0.00
C ILE A 191 8.34 -18.77 -1.16
N ILE A 192 9.02 -17.64 -0.94
CA ILE A 192 9.09 -16.51 -1.86
C ILE A 192 10.54 -16.34 -2.28
N GLU A 193 10.78 -16.32 -3.58
CA GLU A 193 12.08 -15.99 -4.18
C GLU A 193 11.94 -14.75 -5.04
N GLY A 194 12.70 -13.68 -4.75
CA GLY A 194 12.60 -12.43 -5.50
C GLY A 194 13.65 -11.41 -5.12
N THR A 195 13.66 -10.29 -5.82
CA THR A 195 14.67 -9.23 -5.68
C THR A 195 14.25 -8.23 -4.61
N VAL A 196 15.15 -7.98 -3.66
CA VAL A 196 14.95 -6.92 -2.66
C VAL A 196 15.16 -5.56 -3.31
N THR A 197 14.20 -4.68 -3.15
CA THR A 197 14.29 -3.25 -3.51
C THR A 197 14.00 -2.40 -2.29
N ILE A 198 14.82 -1.37 -2.07
CA ILE A 198 14.64 -0.43 -0.96
C ILE A 198 14.14 0.92 -1.44
N GLU A 199 13.50 1.67 -0.54
CA GLU A 199 13.00 3.03 -0.78
C GLU A 199 12.20 3.12 -2.09
N LYS A 200 11.41 2.07 -2.38
CA LYS A 200 10.63 1.99 -3.62
C LYS A 200 9.40 2.85 -3.54
N ASP A 201 9.30 3.81 -4.43
CA ASP A 201 8.11 4.63 -4.66
C ASP A 201 7.38 4.12 -5.92
N PHE A 202 6.13 3.69 -5.75
CA PHE A 202 5.24 3.26 -6.82
C PHE A 202 4.31 4.39 -7.29
N GLY A 203 4.49 5.61 -6.76
CA GLY A 203 3.64 6.75 -7.04
C GLY A 203 2.41 6.83 -6.11
N ALA A 204 1.66 7.94 -6.21
CA ALA A 204 0.44 8.20 -5.43
C ALA A 204 0.60 8.05 -3.90
N GLY A 205 1.82 8.21 -3.38
CA GLY A 205 2.12 8.09 -1.96
C GLY A 205 2.36 6.65 -1.47
N TYR A 206 2.44 5.68 -2.37
CA TYR A 206 2.79 4.29 -2.06
C TYR A 206 4.30 4.11 -2.12
N SER A 207 4.97 4.27 -1.01
CA SER A 207 6.39 4.01 -0.88
C SER A 207 6.65 2.94 0.18
N PHE A 208 7.61 2.07 -0.09
CA PHE A 208 7.98 0.99 0.80
C PHE A 208 9.48 1.06 1.12
N PRO A 209 9.86 1.00 2.41
CA PRO A 209 11.27 0.98 2.81
C PRO A 209 11.98 -0.29 2.33
N VAL A 210 11.23 -1.40 2.20
CA VAL A 210 11.68 -2.67 1.65
C VAL A 210 10.52 -3.35 0.95
N VAL A 211 10.75 -3.87 -0.24
CA VAL A 211 9.80 -4.69 -1.00
C VAL A 211 10.56 -5.79 -1.75
N ILE A 212 9.96 -6.97 -1.90
CA ILE A 212 10.45 -7.99 -2.83
C ILE A 212 9.63 -7.87 -4.11
N GLU A 213 10.31 -7.55 -5.22
CA GLU A 213 9.64 -7.35 -6.51
C GLU A 213 9.71 -8.60 -7.39
N ASP A 214 8.62 -8.79 -8.19
CA ASP A 214 8.48 -9.79 -9.24
C ASP A 214 8.84 -11.21 -8.75
N ALA A 215 8.39 -11.52 -7.55
CA ALA A 215 8.70 -12.76 -6.86
C ALA A 215 8.02 -13.97 -7.50
N LYS A 216 8.69 -15.11 -7.44
CA LYS A 216 8.10 -16.43 -7.60
C LYS A 216 7.65 -16.94 -6.25
N ILE A 217 6.48 -17.57 -6.22
CA ILE A 217 5.88 -18.05 -4.98
C ILE A 217 5.55 -19.53 -5.09
N GLU A 218 6.00 -20.30 -4.11
CA GLU A 218 5.67 -21.70 -3.93
C GLU A 218 4.87 -21.85 -2.63
N ILE A 219 3.76 -22.57 -2.68
CA ILE A 219 2.96 -22.90 -1.47
C ILE A 219 3.65 -24.07 -0.79
N ASP A 220 3.96 -23.92 0.50
CA ASP A 220 4.72 -24.89 1.30
C ASP A 220 3.80 -25.92 2.01
#